data_8edebd875b51064e52b977a515588b28
#
_entry.id   8edebd875b51064e52b977a515588b28
#
_cell.length_a   1.000
_cell.length_b   1.000
_cell.length_c   1.000
_cell.angle_alpha   90.00
_cell.angle_beta   90.00
_cell.angle_gamma   90.00
#
_symmetry.space_group_name_H-M   'P 1'
#
loop_
_entity.id
_entity.type
_entity.pdbx_description
1 polymer ?
#
loop_
_entity_poly.entity_id
_entity_poly.type
_entity_poly.pdbx_seq_one_letter_code
_entity_poly.pdbx_strand_id
1 'polypeptide(L)'
;MKFVNDATAKDTAFIKCFPDDSGVYARILTETELDTIRVKSRTFNGNEKRTPELMDRRFKILHLQRALSGWEGLEFEDGSPIPFSKEMIKELWEVNPNLMGIIYSCVSSELSFVKAAEEKNSVTGADA
;
A
#
# COMPACT_ATOMS: atom_id res chain seq x y z
N MET A 1 0.54 30.23 8.17
CA MET A 1 -0.50 29.20 8.04
C MET A 1 0.15 27.86 7.73
N LYS A 2 -0.26 26.85 8.44
CA LYS A 2 0.31 25.51 8.22
C LYS A 2 -0.48 24.76 7.15
N PHE A 3 0.24 24.10 6.27
CA PHE A 3 -0.36 23.26 5.25
C PHE A 3 -0.54 21.85 5.82
N VAL A 4 -1.69 21.60 6.35
CA VAL A 4 -2.03 20.35 7.03
C VAL A 4 -1.85 19.14 6.08
N ASN A 5 -2.07 19.36 4.80
CA ASN A 5 -2.01 18.29 3.80
C ASN A 5 -0.64 17.63 3.69
N ASP A 6 0.43 18.39 3.84
CA ASP A 6 1.77 17.84 3.73
C ASP A 6 2.06 16.85 4.86
N ALA A 7 1.68 17.22 6.07
CA ALA A 7 1.85 16.35 7.23
C ALA A 7 1.00 15.08 7.09
N THR A 8 -0.25 15.23 6.69
CA THR A 8 -1.18 14.11 6.54
C THR A 8 -0.72 13.13 5.46
N ALA A 9 -0.22 13.64 4.34
CA ALA A 9 0.26 12.80 3.24
C ALA A 9 1.50 12.00 3.61
N LYS A 10 2.27 12.45 4.59
CA LYS A 10 3.48 11.77 5.06
C LYS A 10 3.23 10.84 6.24
N ASP A 11 2.10 11.00 6.91
CA ASP A 11 1.80 10.19 8.08
C ASP A 11 1.55 8.74 7.70
N THR A 12 2.28 7.85 8.36
CA THR A 12 2.10 6.42 8.19
C THR A 12 1.05 5.91 9.16
N ALA A 13 0.13 5.10 8.66
CA ALA A 13 -0.90 4.46 9.46
C ALA A 13 -0.81 2.95 9.29
N PHE A 14 -1.20 2.22 10.34
CA PHE A 14 -1.33 0.77 10.22
C PHE A 14 -2.73 0.44 9.72
N ILE A 15 -2.81 -0.18 8.55
CA ILE A 15 -4.08 -0.54 7.90
C ILE A 15 -4.28 -2.04 8.06
N LYS A 16 -5.33 -2.42 8.78
CA LYS A 16 -5.70 -3.82 8.95
C LYS A 16 -6.37 -4.31 7.68
N CYS A 17 -5.74 -5.22 6.98
CA CYS A 17 -6.22 -5.72 5.70
C CYS A 17 -6.92 -7.06 5.81
N PHE A 18 -6.72 -7.80 6.89
CA PHE A 18 -7.17 -9.18 7.03
C PHE A 18 -7.91 -9.40 8.35
N PRO A 19 -8.78 -10.44 8.42
CA PRO A 19 -9.58 -10.69 9.62
C PRO A 19 -8.79 -10.99 10.90
N ASP A 20 -7.55 -11.43 10.76
CA ASP A 20 -6.67 -11.74 11.89
C ASP A 20 -5.91 -10.51 12.41
N ASP A 21 -6.32 -9.31 11.96
CA ASP A 21 -5.70 -8.04 12.28
C ASP A 21 -4.30 -7.83 11.68
N SER A 22 -3.85 -8.74 10.82
CA SER A 22 -2.63 -8.49 10.06
C SER A 22 -2.86 -7.41 9.02
N GLY A 23 -1.81 -6.69 8.67
CA GLY A 23 -1.94 -5.57 7.75
C GLY A 23 -0.61 -4.93 7.42
N VAL A 24 -0.70 -3.70 6.94
CA VAL A 24 0.46 -2.98 6.42
C VAL A 24 0.57 -1.58 7.03
N TYR A 25 1.80 -1.08 7.08
CA TYR A 25 2.06 0.32 7.39
C TYR A 25 2.12 1.08 6.07
N ALA A 26 1.24 2.06 5.91
CA ALA A 26 1.11 2.78 4.65
C ALA A 26 0.80 4.25 4.88
N ARG A 27 1.07 5.05 3.86
CA ARG A 27 0.68 6.47 3.82
C ARG A 27 -0.08 6.76 2.54
N ILE A 28 -0.84 7.85 2.56
CA ILE A 28 -1.52 8.33 1.36
C ILE A 28 -0.49 9.03 0.48
N LEU A 29 -0.47 8.68 -0.81
CA LEU A 29 0.42 9.33 -1.76
C LEU A 29 -0.17 10.66 -2.22
N THR A 30 0.70 11.62 -2.47
CA THR A 30 0.31 12.92 -3.01
C THR A 30 -0.05 12.78 -4.49
N GLU A 31 -0.77 13.76 -5.02
CA GLU A 31 -1.11 13.79 -6.45
C GLU A 31 0.15 13.79 -7.33
N THR A 32 1.18 14.50 -6.92
CA THR A 32 2.46 14.51 -7.63
C THR A 32 3.10 13.13 -7.69
N GLU A 33 3.06 12.41 -6.56
CA GLU A 33 3.57 11.05 -6.51
C GLU A 33 2.77 10.11 -7.40
N LEU A 34 1.44 10.23 -7.38
CA LEU A 34 0.56 9.42 -8.24
C LEU A 34 0.81 9.70 -9.71
N ASP A 35 1.01 10.96 -10.08
CA ASP A 35 1.33 11.33 -11.46
C ASP A 35 2.66 10.73 -11.92
N THR A 36 3.67 10.76 -11.06
CA THR A 36 4.97 10.16 -11.35
C THR A 36 4.83 8.66 -11.59
N ILE A 37 4.08 7.99 -10.74
CA ILE A 37 3.83 6.55 -10.84
C ILE A 37 3.07 6.24 -12.14
N ARG A 38 2.08 7.07 -12.47
CA ARG A 38 1.27 6.88 -13.68
C ARG A 38 2.14 6.95 -14.93
N VAL A 39 3.05 7.92 -14.99
CA VAL A 39 3.98 8.04 -16.12
C VAL A 39 4.90 6.83 -16.18
N LYS A 40 5.48 6.42 -15.06
CA LYS A 40 6.38 5.26 -15.03
C LYS A 40 5.69 3.97 -15.43
N SER A 41 4.42 3.78 -15.02
CA SER A 41 3.68 2.58 -15.35
C SER A 41 3.36 2.45 -16.83
N ARG A 42 3.41 3.56 -17.58
CA ARG A 42 3.12 3.61 -19.01
C ARG A 42 4.38 3.69 -19.87
N THR A 43 5.55 3.69 -19.25
CA THR A 43 6.83 3.75 -19.97
C THR A 43 7.34 2.34 -20.22
N PHE A 44 7.49 1.98 -21.48
CA PHE A 44 7.91 0.65 -21.91
C PHE A 44 9.15 0.78 -22.78
N ASN A 45 10.06 -0.19 -22.62
CA ASN A 45 11.30 -0.23 -23.37
C ASN A 45 11.27 -1.38 -24.38
N GLY A 46 11.79 -1.14 -25.59
CA GLY A 46 12.02 -2.20 -26.57
C GLY A 46 10.76 -2.92 -27.00
N ASN A 47 10.79 -4.23 -26.89
CA ASN A 47 9.75 -5.11 -27.43
C ASN A 47 8.59 -5.40 -26.49
N GLU A 48 8.55 -4.76 -25.32
CA GLU A 48 7.45 -4.96 -24.40
C GLU A 48 6.15 -4.46 -25.00
N LYS A 49 5.09 -5.26 -24.87
CA LYS A 49 3.77 -4.86 -25.34
C LYS A 49 3.07 -4.01 -24.29
N ARG A 50 2.65 -2.82 -24.68
CA ARG A 50 1.86 -1.95 -23.81
C ARG A 50 0.41 -2.43 -23.83
N THR A 51 0.01 -3.14 -22.79
CA THR A 51 -1.39 -3.56 -22.61
C THR A 51 -1.98 -2.85 -21.40
N PRO A 52 -3.31 -2.61 -21.38
CA PRO A 52 -3.94 -2.02 -20.21
C PRO A 52 -3.69 -2.82 -18.93
N GLU A 53 -3.69 -4.14 -19.02
CA GLU A 53 -3.46 -5.03 -17.88
C GLU A 53 -2.05 -4.85 -17.32
N LEU A 54 -1.06 -4.75 -18.17
CA LEU A 54 0.33 -4.58 -17.74
C LEU A 54 0.55 -3.19 -17.14
N MET A 55 -0.05 -2.16 -17.74
CA MET A 55 0.03 -0.79 -17.20
C MET A 55 -0.61 -0.71 -15.82
N ASP A 56 -1.79 -1.33 -15.64
CA ASP A 56 -2.49 -1.37 -14.36
C ASP A 56 -1.66 -2.08 -13.29
N ARG A 57 -1.09 -3.22 -13.63
CA ARG A 57 -0.25 -4.00 -12.72
C ARG A 57 0.99 -3.22 -12.29
N ARG A 58 1.67 -2.58 -13.22
CA ARG A 58 2.82 -1.73 -12.93
C ARG A 58 2.47 -0.57 -12.02
N PHE A 59 1.32 0.07 -12.27
CA PHE A 59 0.85 1.16 -11.43
C PHE A 59 0.66 0.70 -9.99
N LYS A 60 -0.01 -0.44 -9.81
CA LYS A 60 -0.29 -0.98 -8.47
C LYS A 60 0.98 -1.36 -7.72
N ILE A 61 1.93 -1.98 -8.41
CA ILE A 61 3.22 -2.35 -7.82
C ILE A 61 3.97 -1.09 -7.37
N LEU A 62 4.06 -0.09 -8.23
CA LEU A 62 4.77 1.16 -7.92
C LEU A 62 4.08 1.92 -6.79
N HIS A 63 2.75 1.92 -6.78
CA HIS A 63 1.97 2.55 -5.71
C HIS A 63 2.33 1.92 -4.36
N LEU A 64 2.28 0.61 -4.27
CA LEU A 64 2.58 -0.09 -3.01
C LEU A 64 4.04 0.07 -2.61
N GLN A 65 4.96 -0.01 -3.56
CA GLN A 65 6.37 0.19 -3.27
C GLN A 65 6.66 1.56 -2.65
N ARG A 66 5.88 2.56 -3.03
CA ARG A 66 6.06 3.92 -2.52
C ARG A 66 5.27 4.18 -1.23
N ALA A 67 4.08 3.62 -1.13
CA ALA A 67 3.19 3.87 0.00
C ALA A 67 3.50 3.04 1.23
N LEU A 68 3.96 1.80 1.05
CA LEU A 68 4.21 0.89 2.17
C LEU A 68 5.58 1.10 2.79
N SER A 69 5.62 1.03 4.12
CA SER A 69 6.88 1.06 4.89
C SER A 69 7.11 -0.22 5.69
N GLY A 70 6.14 -1.12 5.71
CA GLY A 70 6.26 -2.38 6.41
C GLY A 70 4.94 -3.13 6.45
N TRP A 71 4.97 -4.31 7.05
CA TRP A 71 3.73 -5.06 7.32
C TRP A 71 3.91 -5.93 8.55
N GLU A 72 2.79 -6.42 9.09
CA GLU A 72 2.76 -7.32 10.24
C GLU A 72 1.79 -8.48 9.98
N GLY A 73 2.18 -9.66 10.40
CA GLY A 73 1.31 -10.84 10.35
C GLY A 73 1.24 -11.54 9.02
N LEU A 74 2.01 -11.11 8.03
CA LEU A 74 2.03 -11.78 6.73
C LEU A 74 3.03 -12.93 6.77
N GLU A 75 2.57 -14.12 6.42
CA GLU A 75 3.36 -15.33 6.51
C GLU A 75 3.28 -16.12 5.20
N PHE A 76 4.35 -16.87 4.92
CA PHE A 76 4.35 -17.89 3.87
C PHE A 76 3.50 -19.08 4.32
N GLU A 77 3.23 -20.01 3.41
CA GLU A 77 2.45 -21.22 3.73
C GLU A 77 3.06 -22.04 4.86
N ASP A 78 4.37 -22.01 4.99
CA ASP A 78 5.08 -22.76 6.04
C ASP A 78 5.03 -22.05 7.40
N GLY A 79 4.37 -20.91 7.51
CA GLY A 79 4.25 -20.16 8.75
C GLY A 79 5.39 -19.18 9.01
N SER A 80 6.42 -19.14 8.17
CA SER A 80 7.50 -18.18 8.34
C SER A 80 7.06 -16.78 7.92
N PRO A 81 7.53 -15.74 8.63
CA PRO A 81 7.13 -14.38 8.29
C PRO A 81 7.70 -13.97 6.93
N ILE A 82 6.89 -13.22 6.17
CA ILE A 82 7.34 -12.67 4.89
C ILE A 82 8.13 -11.40 5.19
N PRO A 83 9.43 -11.34 4.80
CA PRO A 83 10.21 -10.13 5.03
C PRO A 83 9.72 -9.00 4.14
N PHE A 84 9.64 -7.79 4.70
CA PHE A 84 9.23 -6.64 3.91
C PHE A 84 10.38 -6.09 3.10
N SER A 85 10.14 -5.89 1.80
CA SER A 85 11.04 -5.16 0.91
C SER A 85 10.24 -4.73 -0.32
N LYS A 86 10.77 -3.78 -1.07
CA LYS A 86 10.14 -3.35 -2.32
C LYS A 86 10.17 -4.47 -3.36
N GLU A 87 11.25 -5.24 -3.37
CA GLU A 87 11.37 -6.41 -4.24
C GLU A 87 10.34 -7.49 -3.88
N MET A 88 10.11 -7.69 -2.59
CA MET A 88 9.12 -8.66 -2.14
C MET A 88 7.72 -8.29 -2.59
N ILE A 89 7.38 -7.00 -2.60
CA ILE A 89 6.10 -6.53 -3.13
C ILE A 89 5.92 -6.98 -4.58
N LYS A 90 6.93 -6.80 -5.39
CA LYS A 90 6.90 -7.20 -6.79
C LYS A 90 6.77 -8.72 -6.93
N GLU A 91 7.55 -9.47 -6.17
CA GLU A 91 7.50 -10.93 -6.20
C GLU A 91 6.13 -11.47 -5.79
N LEU A 92 5.53 -10.90 -4.75
CA LEU A 92 4.22 -11.32 -4.28
C LEU A 92 3.13 -11.05 -5.31
N TRP A 93 3.23 -9.97 -6.10
CA TRP A 93 2.29 -9.74 -7.19
C TRP A 93 2.33 -10.86 -8.23
N GLU A 94 3.49 -11.46 -8.43
CA GLU A 94 3.65 -12.56 -9.39
C GLU A 94 3.14 -13.90 -8.84
N VAL A 95 3.40 -14.17 -7.55
CA VAL A 95 3.08 -15.49 -6.98
C VAL A 95 1.74 -15.53 -6.27
N ASN A 96 1.25 -14.39 -5.76
CA ASN A 96 -0.03 -14.32 -5.04
C ASN A 96 -0.73 -13.00 -5.30
N PRO A 97 -1.24 -12.81 -6.53
CA PRO A 97 -1.90 -11.55 -6.88
C PRO A 97 -3.16 -11.27 -6.06
N ASN A 98 -3.84 -12.30 -5.55
CA ASN A 98 -5.02 -12.10 -4.71
C ASN A 98 -4.68 -11.41 -3.40
N LEU A 99 -3.61 -11.86 -2.74
CA LEU A 99 -3.12 -11.24 -1.51
C LEU A 99 -2.79 -9.78 -1.74
N MET A 100 -2.02 -9.50 -2.80
CA MET A 100 -1.58 -8.15 -3.10
C MET A 100 -2.74 -7.25 -3.55
N GLY A 101 -3.73 -7.84 -4.22
CA GLY A 101 -4.95 -7.11 -4.60
C GLY A 101 -5.74 -6.64 -3.39
N ILE A 102 -5.84 -7.48 -2.35
CA ILE A 102 -6.50 -7.10 -1.11
C ILE A 102 -5.74 -5.95 -0.43
N ILE A 103 -4.42 -6.05 -0.33
CA ILE A 103 -3.59 -5.00 0.25
C ILE A 103 -3.74 -3.70 -0.53
N TYR A 104 -3.70 -3.77 -1.86
CA TYR A 104 -3.87 -2.60 -2.71
C TYR A 104 -5.23 -1.92 -2.49
N SER A 105 -6.30 -2.71 -2.43
CA SER A 105 -7.64 -2.18 -2.18
C SER A 105 -7.71 -1.43 -0.86
N CYS A 106 -7.09 -1.97 0.18
CA CYS A 106 -7.06 -1.30 1.49
C CYS A 106 -6.25 0.00 1.45
N VAL A 107 -5.08 -0.04 0.84
CA VAL A 107 -4.16 1.10 0.81
C VAL A 107 -4.66 2.22 -0.09
N SER A 108 -5.36 1.90 -1.16
CA SER A 108 -5.89 2.90 -2.08
C SER A 108 -7.20 3.53 -1.60
N SER A 109 -7.78 3.04 -0.52
CA SER A 109 -9.04 3.54 0.03
C SER A 109 -8.77 4.58 1.13
N GLU A 110 -9.27 5.80 0.96
CA GLU A 110 -9.20 6.81 2.00
C GLU A 110 -9.93 6.39 3.27
N LEU A 111 -10.99 5.60 3.12
CA LEU A 111 -11.77 5.11 4.24
C LEU A 111 -10.92 4.24 5.17
N SER A 112 -9.98 3.47 4.65
CA SER A 112 -9.09 2.65 5.46
C SER A 112 -8.25 3.51 6.39
N PHE A 113 -7.76 4.64 5.91
CA PHE A 113 -6.98 5.59 6.72
C PHE A 113 -7.85 6.28 7.76
N VAL A 114 -9.08 6.61 7.42
CA VAL A 114 -10.05 7.18 8.36
C VAL A 114 -10.32 6.19 9.49
N LYS A 115 -10.56 4.93 9.16
CA LYS A 115 -10.80 3.87 10.15
C LYS A 115 -9.59 3.66 11.07
N ALA A 116 -8.38 3.66 10.51
CA ALA A 116 -7.16 3.54 11.29
C ALA A 116 -7.02 4.68 12.29
N ALA A 117 -7.32 5.90 11.87
CA ALA A 117 -7.29 7.06 12.74
C ALA A 117 -8.36 6.98 13.83
N GLU A 118 -9.57 6.53 13.50
CA GLU A 118 -10.66 6.36 14.46
C GLU A 118 -10.29 5.31 15.53
N GLU A 119 -9.71 4.19 15.13
CA GLU A 119 -9.29 3.16 16.07
C GLU A 119 -8.24 3.69 17.04
N LYS A 120 -7.29 4.46 16.53
CA LYS A 120 -6.26 5.09 17.36
C LYS A 120 -6.86 6.07 18.34
N ASN A 121 -7.80 6.90 17.88
CA ASN A 121 -8.48 7.88 18.73
C ASN A 121 -9.38 7.18 19.76
N SER A 122 -10.03 6.10 19.36
CA SER A 122 -10.90 5.32 20.24
C SER A 122 -10.11 4.72 21.41
N VAL A 123 -8.93 4.16 21.14
CA VAL A 123 -8.03 3.64 22.17
C VAL A 123 -7.61 4.77 23.11
N THR A 124 -7.22 5.92 22.56
CA THR A 124 -6.85 7.09 23.35
C THR A 124 -8.03 7.59 24.20
N GLY A 125 -9.21 7.59 23.62
CA GLY A 125 -10.43 8.00 24.32
C GLY A 125 -10.83 7.07 25.44
N ALA A 126 -10.59 5.77 25.28
CA ALA A 126 -10.91 4.77 26.30
C ALA A 126 -10.04 4.94 27.56
N ASP A 127 -8.84 5.48 27.40
CA ASP A 127 -7.92 5.71 28.51
C ASP A 127 -8.22 7.03 29.25
N ALA A 128 -9.06 7.85 28.66
CA ALA A 128 -9.46 9.10 29.28
C ALA A 128 -10.60 8.86 30.27
#